data_953cdb29c9c456b03bd476460dd33ff9
#
_entry.id   953cdb29c9c456b03bd476460dd33ff9
#
_cell.length_a   1.000
_cell.length_b   1.000
_cell.length_c   1.000
_cell.angle_alpha   90.00
_cell.angle_beta   90.00
_cell.angle_gamma   90.00
#
_symmetry.space_group_name_H-M   'P 1'
#
loop_
_entity.id
_entity.type
_entity.pdbx_description
1 polymer ?
#
loop_
_entity_poly.entity_id
_entity_poly.type
_entity_poly.pdbx_seq_one_letter_code
_entity_poly.pdbx_strand_id
1 'polypeptide(L)'
;VLRTPLKFRELERNVLEYNTTLQIGRRDCKVSKLDMKIARAALFPKLDFQGGYNFSQTKSPSKVTTLNRSDGPYWGFSLSMNVFNRLENRRKIKNAKLDMENSELTYQEAELQVKSDLAQLYNTYTNNLLLVNFEKDNARIAFENLDAAMEKYKLGSLAGIEFREFQRSYI
;
A
#
# COMPACT_ATOMS: atom_id res chain seq x y z
N VAL A 1 -8.16 11.69 29.19
CA VAL A 1 -7.87 10.30 29.61
C VAL A 1 -6.74 9.79 28.71
N LEU A 2 -5.49 9.94 29.19
CA LEU A 2 -4.32 9.39 28.50
C LEU A 2 -4.35 7.88 28.73
N ARG A 3 -4.69 7.13 27.69
CA ARG A 3 -4.63 5.68 27.67
C ARG A 3 -3.18 5.21 27.79
N THR A 4 -2.99 3.97 28.30
CA THR A 4 -1.71 3.27 28.39
C THR A 4 -0.80 3.55 27.19
N PRO A 5 0.51 3.81 27.41
CA PRO A 5 1.43 4.08 26.33
C PRO A 5 1.42 2.93 25.33
N LEU A 6 1.26 3.27 24.05
CA LEU A 6 1.26 2.30 22.96
C LEU A 6 2.63 1.62 22.89
N LYS A 7 2.65 0.31 22.79
CA LYS A 7 3.91 -0.44 22.64
C LYS A 7 4.35 -0.45 21.18
N PHE A 8 5.54 0.08 20.91
CA PHE A 8 6.09 0.19 19.55
C PHE A 8 6.06 -1.14 18.77
N ARG A 9 6.47 -2.25 19.41
CA ARG A 9 6.48 -3.57 18.76
C ARG A 9 5.11 -4.09 18.32
N GLU A 10 4.05 -3.77 19.05
CA GLU A 10 2.68 -4.15 18.68
C GLU A 10 2.20 -3.31 17.48
N LEU A 11 2.53 -2.02 17.49
CA LEU A 11 2.23 -1.13 16.37
C LEU A 11 2.98 -1.54 15.10
N GLU A 12 4.27 -1.83 15.22
CA GLU A 12 5.10 -2.28 14.09
C GLU A 12 4.51 -3.52 13.43
N ARG A 13 4.18 -4.55 14.23
CA ARG A 13 3.58 -5.77 13.71
C ARG A 13 2.25 -5.50 13.01
N ASN A 14 1.38 -4.72 13.63
CA ASN A 14 0.08 -4.40 13.06
C ASN A 14 0.21 -3.59 11.77
N VAL A 15 1.10 -2.60 11.75
CA VAL A 15 1.33 -1.78 10.54
C VAL A 15 1.89 -2.64 9.41
N LEU A 16 2.86 -3.51 9.66
CA LEU A 16 3.42 -4.39 8.64
C LEU A 16 2.41 -5.41 8.10
N GLU A 17 1.42 -5.79 8.90
CA GLU A 17 0.37 -6.73 8.49
C GLU A 17 -0.77 -6.03 7.73
N TYR A 18 -1.25 -4.91 8.24
CA TYR A 18 -2.47 -4.27 7.75
C TYR A 18 -2.25 -3.06 6.83
N ASN A 19 -1.00 -2.59 6.66
CA ASN A 19 -0.73 -1.48 5.76
C ASN A 19 -1.08 -1.85 4.31
N THR A 20 -1.98 -1.07 3.69
CA THR A 20 -2.48 -1.31 2.34
C THR A 20 -1.39 -1.23 1.28
N THR A 21 -0.42 -0.31 1.42
CA THR A 21 0.71 -0.17 0.50
C THR A 21 1.56 -1.44 0.48
N LEU A 22 1.84 -2.01 1.66
CA LEU A 22 2.59 -3.27 1.76
C LEU A 22 1.79 -4.47 1.25
N GLN A 23 0.46 -4.49 1.45
CA GLN A 23 -0.39 -5.53 0.89
C GLN A 23 -0.42 -5.48 -0.65
N ILE A 24 -0.48 -4.29 -1.24
CA ILE A 24 -0.39 -4.10 -2.69
C ILE A 24 0.97 -4.59 -3.18
N GLY A 25 2.08 -4.12 -2.61
CA GLY A 25 3.42 -4.54 -2.99
C GLY A 25 3.64 -6.05 -2.92
N ARG A 26 3.10 -6.73 -1.89
CA ARG A 26 3.12 -8.21 -1.81
C ARG A 26 2.35 -8.88 -2.95
N ARG A 27 1.23 -8.28 -3.38
CA ARG A 27 0.45 -8.79 -4.52
C ARG A 27 1.19 -8.55 -5.83
N ASP A 28 1.82 -7.40 -6.00
CA ASP A 28 2.62 -7.07 -7.18
C ASP A 28 3.82 -8.02 -7.33
N CYS A 29 4.50 -8.37 -6.24
CA CYS A 29 5.53 -9.41 -6.26
C CYS A 29 4.97 -10.79 -6.69
N LYS A 30 3.74 -11.13 -6.29
CA LYS A 30 3.09 -12.38 -6.75
C LYS A 30 2.75 -12.32 -8.23
N VAL A 31 2.25 -11.18 -8.72
CA VAL A 31 1.97 -10.97 -10.14
C VAL A 31 3.24 -11.12 -10.96
N SER A 32 4.32 -10.44 -10.62
CA SER A 32 5.60 -10.52 -11.32
C SER A 32 6.19 -11.95 -11.32
N LYS A 33 6.00 -12.71 -10.23
CA LYS A 33 6.35 -14.14 -10.18
C LYS A 33 5.51 -14.98 -11.14
N LEU A 34 4.24 -14.66 -11.31
CA LEU A 34 3.36 -15.33 -12.29
C LEU A 34 3.73 -14.95 -13.72
N ASP A 35 4.05 -13.68 -13.98
CA ASP A 35 4.48 -13.20 -15.29
C ASP A 35 5.77 -13.89 -15.73
N MET A 36 6.72 -14.11 -14.82
CA MET A 36 7.90 -14.92 -15.11
C MET A 36 7.54 -16.36 -15.46
N LYS A 37 6.54 -16.97 -14.79
CA LYS A 37 6.06 -18.33 -15.15
C LYS A 37 5.39 -18.33 -16.53
N ILE A 38 4.60 -17.30 -16.85
CA ILE A 38 3.98 -17.12 -18.17
C ILE A 38 5.06 -16.99 -19.25
N ALA A 39 6.10 -16.17 -19.01
CA ALA A 39 7.22 -16.05 -19.93
C ALA A 39 7.94 -17.39 -20.18
N ARG A 40 8.08 -18.22 -19.14
CA ARG A 40 8.64 -19.58 -19.28
C ARG A 40 7.70 -20.53 -20.01
N ALA A 41 6.38 -20.38 -19.81
CA ALA A 41 5.38 -21.21 -20.49
C ALA A 41 5.41 -21.04 -22.00
N ALA A 42 5.89 -19.89 -22.52
CA ALA A 42 6.11 -19.67 -23.95
C ALA A 42 7.15 -20.61 -24.62
N LEU A 43 7.92 -21.37 -23.83
CA LEU A 43 8.82 -22.41 -24.33
C LEU A 43 8.11 -23.74 -24.58
N PHE A 44 6.90 -23.93 -24.05
CA PHE A 44 6.14 -25.16 -24.23
C PHE A 44 5.13 -25.04 -25.36
N PRO A 45 4.72 -26.19 -25.94
CA PRO A 45 3.65 -26.21 -26.93
C PRO A 45 2.34 -25.64 -26.34
N LYS A 46 1.65 -24.84 -27.15
CA LYS A 46 0.32 -24.30 -26.82
C LYS A 46 -0.73 -25.20 -27.48
N LEU A 47 -1.63 -25.74 -26.69
CA LEU A 47 -2.78 -26.49 -27.14
C LEU A 47 -4.02 -25.59 -27.06
N ASP A 48 -4.61 -25.32 -28.22
CA ASP A 48 -5.87 -24.57 -28.32
C ASP A 48 -6.99 -25.52 -28.71
N PHE A 49 -8.13 -25.39 -28.04
CA PHE A 49 -9.39 -26.01 -28.42
C PHE A 49 -10.32 -24.93 -28.96
N GLN A 50 -10.89 -25.16 -30.12
CA GLN A 50 -11.88 -24.28 -30.72
C GLN A 50 -13.11 -25.07 -31.12
N GLY A 51 -14.28 -24.49 -30.89
CA GLY A 51 -15.55 -25.09 -31.28
C GLY A 51 -16.59 -24.02 -31.53
N GLY A 52 -17.47 -24.28 -32.44
CA GLY A 52 -18.52 -23.35 -32.79
C GLY A 52 -19.55 -23.96 -33.70
N TYR A 53 -20.50 -23.16 -34.11
CA TYR A 53 -21.49 -23.50 -35.12
C TYR A 53 -21.33 -22.55 -36.32
N ASN A 54 -21.08 -23.09 -37.49
CA ASN A 54 -20.96 -22.29 -38.70
C ASN A 54 -22.30 -22.27 -39.45
N PHE A 55 -22.76 -21.09 -39.82
CA PHE A 55 -23.90 -20.89 -40.70
C PHE A 55 -23.46 -20.00 -41.87
N SER A 56 -23.45 -20.56 -43.06
CA SER A 56 -23.08 -19.82 -44.28
C SER A 56 -24.12 -20.06 -45.38
N GLN A 57 -24.62 -18.97 -45.94
CA GLN A 57 -25.53 -19.01 -47.08
C GLN A 57 -24.93 -18.09 -48.18
N THR A 58 -24.51 -18.71 -49.29
CA THR A 58 -23.97 -17.98 -50.43
C THR A 58 -24.90 -18.10 -51.62
N LYS A 59 -25.30 -16.95 -52.17
CA LYS A 59 -26.12 -16.84 -53.39
C LYS A 59 -25.25 -16.38 -54.53
N SER A 60 -25.06 -17.24 -55.53
CA SER A 60 -24.26 -16.87 -56.71
C SER A 60 -25.17 -16.23 -57.76
N PRO A 61 -24.80 -15.05 -58.36
CA PRO A 61 -25.62 -14.37 -59.38
C PRO A 61 -25.45 -14.97 -60.78
N SER A 62 -24.85 -16.13 -60.95
CA SER A 62 -24.69 -16.81 -62.24
C SER A 62 -26.03 -17.40 -62.75
N LYS A 63 -26.17 -17.58 -64.10
CA LYS A 63 -27.38 -18.02 -64.77
C LYS A 63 -27.98 -19.36 -64.27
N VAL A 64 -27.21 -20.09 -63.49
CA VAL A 64 -27.71 -21.23 -62.70
C VAL A 64 -27.65 -20.82 -61.24
N THR A 65 -28.79 -20.47 -60.66
CA THR A 65 -28.90 -20.06 -59.25
C THR A 65 -28.58 -21.22 -58.34
N THR A 66 -27.35 -21.38 -57.95
CA THR A 66 -26.96 -22.36 -56.95
C THR A 66 -26.96 -21.70 -55.58
N LEU A 67 -27.96 -22.08 -54.78
CA LEU A 67 -27.97 -21.74 -53.38
C LEU A 67 -27.05 -22.72 -52.63
N ASN A 68 -25.90 -22.26 -52.21
CA ASN A 68 -25.04 -23.06 -51.37
C ASN A 68 -25.28 -22.68 -49.89
N ARG A 69 -25.84 -23.60 -49.15
CA ARG A 69 -26.04 -23.47 -47.71
C ARG A 69 -25.19 -24.52 -47.01
N SER A 70 -24.35 -24.01 -46.11
CA SER A 70 -23.51 -24.86 -45.24
C SER A 70 -23.82 -24.49 -43.79
N ASP A 71 -24.33 -25.44 -43.04
CA ASP A 71 -24.56 -25.25 -41.62
C ASP A 71 -24.14 -26.49 -40.82
N GLY A 72 -23.53 -26.27 -39.66
CA GLY A 72 -23.11 -27.35 -38.78
C GLY A 72 -22.17 -26.96 -37.67
N PRO A 73 -22.10 -27.80 -36.65
CA PRO A 73 -21.11 -27.63 -35.59
C PRO A 73 -19.72 -28.01 -36.11
N TYR A 74 -18.73 -27.32 -35.64
CA TYR A 74 -17.32 -27.68 -35.84
C TYR A 74 -16.56 -27.64 -34.50
N TRP A 75 -15.59 -28.46 -34.36
CA TRP A 75 -14.64 -28.46 -33.26
C TRP A 75 -13.28 -28.94 -33.74
N GLY A 76 -12.24 -28.47 -33.04
CA GLY A 76 -10.89 -28.87 -33.40
C GLY A 76 -9.91 -28.55 -32.29
N PHE A 77 -8.79 -29.27 -32.34
CA PHE A 77 -7.62 -29.00 -31.51
C PHE A 77 -6.50 -28.54 -32.41
N SER A 78 -5.80 -27.50 -31.98
CA SER A 78 -4.54 -27.09 -32.63
C SER A 78 -3.41 -27.07 -31.62
N LEU A 79 -2.30 -27.69 -31.96
CA LEU A 79 -1.06 -27.68 -31.18
C LEU A 79 -0.03 -26.83 -31.93
N SER A 80 0.41 -25.76 -31.28
CA SER A 80 1.40 -24.86 -31.87
C SER A 80 2.62 -24.73 -30.96
N MET A 81 3.80 -24.74 -31.55
CA MET A 81 5.07 -24.56 -30.85
C MET A 81 6.01 -23.68 -31.66
N ASN A 82 6.58 -22.69 -31.02
CA ASN A 82 7.56 -21.83 -31.67
C ASN A 82 8.97 -22.41 -31.44
N VAL A 83 9.48 -23.14 -32.47
CA VAL A 83 10.75 -23.84 -32.36
C VAL A 83 11.95 -22.90 -32.42
N PHE A 84 11.85 -21.81 -33.19
CA PHE A 84 12.92 -20.82 -33.34
C PHE A 84 12.37 -19.41 -33.48
N ASN A 85 12.75 -18.51 -32.55
CA ASN A 85 12.33 -17.10 -32.56
C ASN A 85 13.50 -16.15 -32.24
N ARG A 86 14.66 -16.40 -32.80
CA ARG A 86 15.87 -15.56 -32.66
C ARG A 86 16.21 -15.24 -31.19
N LEU A 87 16.04 -16.21 -30.27
CA LEU A 87 16.29 -16.07 -28.82
C LEU A 87 15.37 -15.07 -28.10
N GLU A 88 14.30 -14.64 -28.76
CA GLU A 88 13.37 -13.68 -28.16
C GLU A 88 12.73 -14.20 -26.87
N ASN A 89 12.35 -15.48 -26.82
CA ASN A 89 11.81 -16.11 -25.62
C ASN A 89 12.82 -16.06 -24.46
N ARG A 90 14.12 -16.29 -24.72
CA ARG A 90 15.16 -16.16 -23.70
C ARG A 90 15.25 -14.73 -23.14
N ARG A 91 15.19 -13.74 -24.04
CA ARG A 91 15.20 -12.32 -23.66
C ARG A 91 13.96 -11.98 -22.81
N LYS A 92 12.76 -12.42 -23.22
CA LYS A 92 11.52 -12.22 -22.46
C LYS A 92 11.58 -12.84 -21.05
N ILE A 93 12.12 -14.05 -20.93
CA ILE A 93 12.30 -14.71 -19.63
C ILE A 93 13.30 -13.94 -18.76
N LYS A 94 14.41 -13.47 -19.35
CA LYS A 94 15.40 -12.68 -18.61
C LYS A 94 14.81 -11.35 -18.13
N ASN A 95 14.06 -10.66 -18.99
CA ASN A 95 13.38 -9.42 -18.61
C ASN A 95 12.35 -9.66 -17.49
N ALA A 96 11.47 -10.67 -17.64
CA ALA A 96 10.51 -11.02 -16.62
C ALA A 96 11.15 -11.41 -15.26
N LYS A 97 12.36 -12.00 -15.31
CA LYS A 97 13.12 -12.26 -14.09
C LYS A 97 13.61 -10.98 -13.44
N LEU A 98 14.13 -10.04 -14.23
CA LEU A 98 14.55 -8.72 -13.71
C LEU A 98 13.38 -7.92 -13.16
N ASP A 99 12.22 -7.97 -13.83
CA ASP A 99 11.01 -7.31 -13.38
C ASP A 99 10.52 -7.89 -12.03
N MET A 100 10.64 -9.21 -11.85
CA MET A 100 10.36 -9.86 -10.58
C MET A 100 11.32 -9.40 -9.47
N GLU A 101 12.63 -9.35 -9.76
CA GLU A 101 13.64 -8.87 -8.82
C GLU A 101 13.40 -7.38 -8.45
N ASN A 102 13.08 -6.55 -9.44
CA ASN A 102 12.73 -5.15 -9.22
C ASN A 102 11.48 -4.99 -8.34
N SER A 103 10.43 -5.77 -8.59
CA SER A 103 9.22 -5.74 -7.74
C SER A 103 9.53 -6.13 -6.30
N GLU A 104 10.44 -7.07 -6.08
CA GLU A 104 10.84 -7.50 -4.74
C GLU A 104 11.65 -6.40 -4.01
N LEU A 105 12.55 -5.72 -4.73
CA LEU A 105 13.30 -4.58 -4.19
C LEU A 105 12.39 -3.39 -3.86
N THR A 106 11.45 -3.07 -4.75
CA THR A 106 10.45 -2.01 -4.51
C THR A 106 9.58 -2.32 -3.28
N TYR A 107 9.20 -3.58 -3.08
CA TYR A 107 8.49 -3.98 -1.87
C TYR A 107 9.33 -3.81 -0.61
N GLN A 108 10.63 -4.20 -0.65
CA GLN A 108 11.54 -4.03 0.49
C GLN A 108 11.77 -2.54 0.81
N GLU A 109 11.91 -1.70 -0.22
CA GLU A 109 12.01 -0.25 -0.06
C GLU A 109 10.77 0.33 0.61
N ALA A 110 9.57 -0.04 0.15
CA ALA A 110 8.32 0.37 0.76
C ALA A 110 8.19 -0.10 2.22
N GLU A 111 8.67 -1.31 2.54
CA GLU A 111 8.68 -1.82 3.91
C GLU A 111 9.60 -1.01 4.82
N LEU A 112 10.80 -0.66 4.35
CA LEU A 112 11.74 0.19 5.08
C LEU A 112 11.17 1.59 5.29
N GLN A 113 10.54 2.17 4.27
CA GLN A 113 9.91 3.48 4.39
C GLN A 113 8.80 3.48 5.44
N VAL A 114 7.90 2.49 5.42
CA VAL A 114 6.82 2.36 6.40
C VAL A 114 7.36 2.20 7.83
N LYS A 115 8.46 1.44 8.01
CA LYS A 115 9.12 1.31 9.32
C LYS A 115 9.72 2.63 9.79
N SER A 116 10.36 3.37 8.89
CA SER A 116 10.94 4.69 9.18
C SER A 116 9.86 5.70 9.60
N ASP A 117 8.78 5.76 8.83
CA ASP A 117 7.66 6.66 9.11
C ASP A 117 7.00 6.33 10.46
N LEU A 118 6.82 5.03 10.74
CA LEU A 118 6.30 4.59 12.04
C LEU A 118 7.21 5.01 13.19
N ALA A 119 8.52 4.84 13.04
CA ALA A 119 9.49 5.23 14.07
C ALA A 119 9.46 6.74 14.32
N GLN A 120 9.37 7.55 13.26
CA GLN A 120 9.25 9.01 13.38
C GLN A 120 7.95 9.42 14.08
N LEU A 121 6.83 8.85 13.68
CA LEU A 121 5.53 9.13 14.31
C LEU A 121 5.50 8.71 15.77
N TYR A 122 6.09 7.57 16.12
CA TYR A 122 6.18 7.10 17.48
C TYR A 122 7.04 8.02 18.36
N ASN A 123 8.18 8.48 17.85
CA ASN A 123 9.02 9.46 18.54
C ASN A 123 8.28 10.78 18.76
N THR A 124 7.56 11.27 17.74
CA THR A 124 6.72 12.46 17.88
C THR A 124 5.64 12.26 18.94
N TYR A 125 4.96 11.12 18.95
CA TYR A 125 3.96 10.78 19.95
C TYR A 125 4.53 10.74 21.36
N THR A 126 5.68 10.10 21.57
CA THR A 126 6.32 10.02 22.90
C THR A 126 6.80 11.40 23.40
N ASN A 127 7.36 12.21 22.50
CA ASN A 127 7.76 13.58 22.83
C ASN A 127 6.56 14.45 23.20
N ASN A 128 5.45 14.35 22.47
CA ASN A 128 4.23 15.07 22.78
C ASN A 128 3.61 14.63 24.11
N LEU A 129 3.70 13.33 24.46
CA LEU A 129 3.28 12.85 25.76
C LEU A 129 4.09 13.46 26.90
N LEU A 130 5.42 13.55 26.73
CA LEU A 130 6.29 14.20 27.70
C LEU A 130 5.94 15.69 27.83
N LEU A 131 5.75 16.38 26.71
CA LEU A 131 5.36 17.79 26.69
C LEU A 131 4.04 18.03 27.45
N VAL A 132 3.03 17.20 27.20
CA VAL A 132 1.74 17.30 27.93
C VAL A 132 1.93 17.11 29.42
N ASN A 133 2.82 16.23 29.86
CA ASN A 133 3.09 16.06 31.29
C ASN A 133 3.81 17.31 31.89
N PHE A 134 4.78 17.85 31.17
CA PHE A 134 5.45 19.09 31.57
C PHE A 134 4.46 20.26 31.66
N GLU A 135 3.59 20.43 30.67
CA GLU A 135 2.59 21.50 30.69
C GLU A 135 1.58 21.35 31.83
N LYS A 136 1.19 20.12 32.18
CA LYS A 136 0.35 19.89 33.37
C LYS A 136 1.05 20.27 34.65
N ASP A 137 2.32 19.93 34.81
CA ASP A 137 3.09 20.28 35.97
C ASP A 137 3.31 21.81 36.03
N ASN A 138 3.60 22.46 34.91
CA ASN A 138 3.71 23.91 34.79
C ASN A 138 2.39 24.59 35.18
N ALA A 139 1.26 24.13 34.67
CA ALA A 139 -0.05 24.68 35.00
C ALA A 139 -0.38 24.53 36.50
N ARG A 140 -0.02 23.38 37.11
CA ARG A 140 -0.18 23.15 38.55
C ARG A 140 0.67 24.11 39.35
N ILE A 141 1.94 24.28 39.01
CA ILE A 141 2.86 25.21 39.70
C ILE A 141 2.39 26.66 39.54
N ALA A 142 1.96 27.04 38.32
CA ALA A 142 1.43 28.38 38.07
C ALA A 142 0.16 28.65 38.88
N PHE A 143 -0.71 27.66 39.05
CA PHE A 143 -1.90 27.77 39.92
C PHE A 143 -1.51 27.95 41.40
N GLU A 144 -0.60 27.13 41.94
CA GLU A 144 -0.09 27.22 43.31
C GLU A 144 0.55 28.61 43.57
N ASN A 145 1.33 29.10 42.61
CA ASN A 145 1.95 30.42 42.68
C ASN A 145 0.89 31.55 42.67
N LEU A 146 -0.15 31.43 41.84
CA LEU A 146 -1.24 32.39 41.79
C LEU A 146 -2.03 32.42 43.12
N ASP A 147 -2.30 31.25 43.71
CA ASP A 147 -3.00 31.13 44.98
C ASP A 147 -2.19 31.78 46.13
N ALA A 148 -0.90 31.47 46.22
CA ALA A 148 0.00 32.09 47.18
C ALA A 148 0.14 33.62 46.96
N ALA A 149 0.18 34.09 45.70
CA ALA A 149 0.21 35.50 45.36
C ALA A 149 -1.11 36.22 45.77
N MET A 150 -2.26 35.54 45.64
CA MET A 150 -3.55 36.05 46.04
C MET A 150 -3.64 36.26 47.54
N GLU A 151 -3.11 35.34 48.35
CA GLU A 151 -3.04 35.48 49.79
C GLU A 151 -2.16 36.67 50.21
N LYS A 152 -0.98 36.82 49.62
CA LYS A 152 -0.07 37.94 49.85
C LYS A 152 -0.70 39.29 49.45
N TYR A 153 -1.43 39.32 48.35
CA TYR A 153 -2.13 40.51 47.88
C TYR A 153 -3.26 40.92 48.87
N LYS A 154 -4.04 39.96 49.37
CA LYS A 154 -5.08 40.20 50.40
C LYS A 154 -4.51 40.76 51.71
N LEU A 155 -3.29 40.30 52.07
CA LEU A 155 -2.57 40.79 53.24
C LEU A 155 -1.86 42.16 53.05
N GLY A 156 -1.94 42.72 51.82
CA GLY A 156 -1.29 43.99 51.46
C GLY A 156 0.23 43.90 51.29
N SER A 157 0.80 42.66 51.22
CA SER A 157 2.24 42.44 51.13
C SER A 157 2.73 42.21 49.66
N LEU A 158 1.82 42.31 48.70
CA LEU A 158 2.14 42.18 47.26
C LEU A 158 1.51 43.33 46.47
N ALA A 159 2.27 43.98 45.59
CA ALA A 159 1.76 45.04 44.72
C ALA A 159 0.80 44.50 43.67
N GLY A 160 -0.23 45.27 43.30
CA GLY A 160 -1.24 44.85 42.31
C GLY A 160 -0.69 44.58 40.94
N ILE A 161 0.47 45.18 40.56
CA ILE A 161 1.13 44.95 39.32
C ILE A 161 1.82 43.55 39.29
N GLU A 162 2.43 43.16 40.40
CA GLU A 162 3.07 41.86 40.58
C GLU A 162 2.01 40.75 40.62
N PHE A 163 0.86 40.98 41.25
CA PHE A 163 -0.25 40.02 41.23
C PHE A 163 -0.77 39.75 39.80
N ARG A 164 -0.83 40.77 38.93
CA ARG A 164 -1.21 40.60 37.53
C ARG A 164 -0.21 39.75 36.73
N GLU A 165 1.06 39.74 37.07
CA GLU A 165 2.06 38.88 36.43
C GLU A 165 1.80 37.41 36.77
N PHE A 166 1.47 37.07 38.00
CA PHE A 166 1.05 35.71 38.36
C PHE A 166 -0.22 35.27 37.64
N GLN A 167 -1.20 36.18 37.50
CA GLN A 167 -2.40 35.90 36.71
C GLN A 167 -2.07 35.62 35.22
N ARG A 168 -1.17 36.40 34.62
CA ARG A 168 -0.73 36.22 33.26
C ARG A 168 0.04 34.90 33.04
N SER A 169 0.81 34.48 34.03
CA SER A 169 1.58 33.25 33.98
C SER A 169 0.70 32.00 34.06
N TYR A 170 -0.51 32.11 34.60
CA TYR A 170 -1.47 31.01 34.71
C TYR A 170 -2.36 30.88 33.50
N ILE A 171 -2.65 31.95 32.75
CA ILE A 171 -3.49 31.95 31.53
C ILE A 171 -2.71 31.47 30.32
#